data_e9bdb1f1f86e56408a7617a38bf0ae0c
#
_entry.id   e9bdb1f1f86e56408a7617a38bf0ae0c
#
_cell.length_a   1.000
_cell.length_b   1.000
_cell.length_c   1.000
_cell.angle_alpha   90.00
_cell.angle_beta   90.00
_cell.angle_gamma   90.00
#
_symmetry.space_group_name_H-M   'P 1'
#
loop_
_entity.id
_entity.type
_entity.pdbx_description
1 polymer ?
#
loop_
_entity_poly.entity_id
_entity_poly.type
_entity_poly.pdbx_seq_one_letter_code
_entity_poly.pdbx_strand_id
1 'polypeptide(L)'
;GKAGRRRWLGRRPHVRGTAMNPIDHPHGGGEGRTKGGRHPVSPTGKSAKGGMTRNRRKASNKAIIRRRRSRRYGVQKLVTK
;
A
#
# COMPACT_ATOMS: atom_id res chain seq x y z
N GLY A 1 0.22 22.19 5.58
CA GLY A 1 -0.60 21.74 4.47
C GLY A 1 -0.29 22.39 3.11
N LYS A 2 0.89 23.06 2.96
CA LYS A 2 1.28 23.72 1.70
C LYS A 2 2.46 23.00 1.05
N ALA A 3 2.54 23.05 -0.28
CA ALA A 3 3.67 22.53 -1.05
C ALA A 3 4.98 23.25 -0.71
N GLY A 4 4.94 24.57 -0.52
CA GLY A 4 6.11 25.35 -0.11
C GLY A 4 6.69 24.93 1.23
N ARG A 5 5.85 24.60 2.21
CA ARG A 5 6.31 24.09 3.51
C ARG A 5 7.03 22.74 3.37
N ARG A 6 6.52 21.85 2.52
CA ARG A 6 7.20 20.57 2.25
C ARG A 6 8.56 20.76 1.61
N ARG A 7 8.69 21.73 0.71
CA ARG A 7 9.99 22.11 0.14
C ARG A 7 10.97 22.59 1.21
N TRP A 8 10.53 23.42 2.15
CA TRP A 8 11.37 23.87 3.28
C TRP A 8 11.84 22.70 4.16
N LEU A 9 11.01 21.66 4.29
CA LEU A 9 11.38 20.44 5.02
C LEU A 9 12.27 19.48 4.22
N GLY A 10 12.73 19.88 3.02
CA GLY A 10 13.58 19.07 2.15
C GLY A 10 12.87 17.90 1.47
N ARG A 11 11.54 17.87 1.47
CA ARG A 11 10.76 16.78 0.84
C ARG A 11 10.57 17.04 -0.64
N ARG A 12 10.92 16.06 -1.46
CA ARG A 12 10.68 16.08 -2.90
C ARG A 12 9.18 15.86 -3.22
N PRO A 13 8.69 16.42 -4.35
CA PRO A 13 7.34 16.12 -4.83
C PRO A 13 7.11 14.63 -5.03
N HIS A 14 5.89 14.18 -4.78
CA HIS A 14 5.46 12.81 -4.99
C HIS A 14 4.36 12.75 -6.05
N VAL A 15 4.58 11.96 -7.09
CA VAL A 15 3.61 11.77 -8.18
C VAL A 15 2.70 10.58 -7.82
N ARG A 16 1.38 10.79 -7.94
CA ARG A 16 0.38 9.74 -7.71
C ARG A 16 0.40 8.74 -8.87
N GLY A 17 0.14 7.47 -8.60
CA GLY A 17 0.08 6.43 -9.62
C GLY A 17 -0.96 6.69 -10.73
N THR A 18 -2.10 7.30 -10.40
CA THR A 18 -3.14 7.68 -11.37
C THR A 18 -2.71 8.78 -12.33
N ALA A 19 -1.70 9.58 -11.99
CA ALA A 19 -1.13 10.62 -12.84
C ALA A 19 -0.01 10.10 -13.75
N MET A 20 0.35 8.84 -13.65
CA MET A 20 1.37 8.18 -14.44
C MET A 20 0.79 7.52 -15.69
N ASN A 21 1.66 7.08 -16.61
CA ASN A 21 1.28 6.27 -17.75
C ASN A 21 1.07 4.80 -17.34
N PRO A 22 0.34 3.99 -18.16
CA PRO A 22 0.09 2.59 -17.84
C PRO A 22 1.36 1.76 -17.64
N ILE A 23 2.44 2.10 -18.32
CA ILE A 23 3.73 1.43 -18.20
C ILE A 23 4.43 1.71 -16.87
N ASP A 24 4.12 2.85 -16.24
CA ASP A 24 4.79 3.32 -15.01
C ASP A 24 4.07 2.87 -13.74
N HIS A 25 2.75 2.68 -13.83
CA HIS A 25 1.95 2.29 -12.68
C HIS A 25 0.66 1.55 -13.12
N PRO A 26 0.21 0.53 -12.38
CA PRO A 26 -1.06 -0.17 -12.66
C PRO A 26 -2.30 0.72 -12.68
N HIS A 27 -2.27 1.89 -12.04
CA HIS A 27 -3.34 2.89 -12.09
C HIS A 27 -3.16 3.92 -13.20
N GLY A 28 -2.12 3.83 -13.99
CA GLY A 28 -1.82 4.81 -15.04
C GLY A 28 -2.78 4.75 -16.20
N GLY A 29 -2.80 5.83 -16.98
CA GLY A 29 -3.62 5.96 -18.18
C GLY A 29 -5.02 6.48 -17.91
N GLY A 30 -5.88 6.43 -18.96
CA GLY A 30 -7.24 6.94 -18.96
C GLY A 30 -7.35 8.38 -19.44
N GLU A 31 -8.57 8.85 -19.66
CA GLU A 31 -8.89 10.23 -20.04
C GLU A 31 -9.36 11.04 -18.83
N GLY A 32 -8.85 12.26 -18.71
CA GLY A 32 -9.24 13.18 -17.65
C GLY A 32 -8.96 12.60 -16.25
N ARG A 33 -9.93 12.75 -15.36
CA ARG A 33 -9.85 12.19 -13.99
C ARG A 33 -10.35 10.75 -13.96
N THR A 34 -9.45 9.80 -14.08
CA THR A 34 -9.81 8.40 -13.91
C THR A 34 -9.93 8.02 -12.44
N LYS A 35 -10.79 7.05 -12.14
CA LYS A 35 -10.92 6.44 -10.80
C LYS A 35 -10.01 5.22 -10.61
N GLY A 36 -9.11 4.95 -11.55
CA GLY A 36 -8.17 3.84 -11.51
C GLY A 36 -8.68 2.52 -12.10
N GLY A 37 -9.98 2.29 -12.18
CA GLY A 37 -10.62 1.12 -12.80
C GLY A 37 -10.28 -0.24 -12.18
N ARG A 38 -9.61 -0.28 -11.02
CA ARG A 38 -9.21 -1.51 -10.32
C ARG A 38 -9.01 -1.26 -8.82
N HIS A 39 -8.83 -2.33 -8.07
CA HIS A 39 -8.47 -2.21 -6.66
C HIS A 39 -7.14 -1.46 -6.46
N PRO A 40 -7.02 -0.60 -5.43
CA PRO A 40 -5.80 0.13 -5.16
C PRO A 40 -4.61 -0.80 -4.95
N VAL A 41 -3.55 -0.57 -5.69
CA VAL A 41 -2.32 -1.36 -5.63
C VAL A 41 -1.08 -0.46 -5.61
N SER A 42 0.05 -1.01 -5.16
CA SER A 42 1.35 -0.36 -5.23
C SER A 42 1.92 -0.40 -6.66
N PRO A 43 3.01 0.33 -6.96
CA PRO A 43 3.68 0.22 -8.26
C PRO A 43 4.06 -1.21 -8.65
N THR A 44 4.29 -2.08 -7.68
CA THR A 44 4.63 -3.50 -7.88
C THR A 44 3.41 -4.43 -7.92
N GLY A 45 2.20 -3.88 -7.91
CA GLY A 45 0.95 -4.66 -8.00
C GLY A 45 0.45 -5.23 -6.66
N LYS A 46 1.12 -4.95 -5.54
CA LYS A 46 0.67 -5.40 -4.21
C LYS A 46 -0.53 -4.57 -3.74
N SER A 47 -1.51 -5.22 -3.12
CA SER A 47 -2.68 -4.53 -2.57
C SER A 47 -2.30 -3.42 -1.59
N ALA A 48 -2.78 -2.20 -1.85
CA ALA A 48 -2.56 -1.06 -0.96
C ALA A 48 -3.52 -1.05 0.24
N LYS A 49 -4.70 -1.67 0.10
CA LYS A 49 -5.71 -1.77 1.16
C LYS A 49 -6.07 -3.24 1.42
N GLY A 50 -6.18 -3.60 2.70
CA GLY A 50 -6.58 -4.95 3.11
C GLY A 50 -5.52 -6.02 2.94
N GLY A 51 -4.31 -5.69 2.52
CA GLY A 51 -3.21 -6.64 2.39
C GLY A 51 -2.61 -7.02 3.74
N MET A 52 -2.26 -8.30 3.89
CA MET A 52 -1.54 -8.80 5.06
C MET A 52 -0.03 -8.75 4.79
N THR A 53 0.58 -7.58 5.02
CA THR A 53 1.96 -7.28 4.64
C THR A 53 3.00 -7.57 5.73
N ARG A 54 2.55 -7.89 6.96
CA ARG A 54 3.47 -8.22 8.05
C ARG A 54 4.26 -9.48 7.73
N ASN A 55 5.56 -9.43 7.89
CA ASN A 55 6.42 -10.60 7.73
C ASN A 55 6.04 -11.68 8.76
N ARG A 56 5.72 -12.88 8.27
CA ARG A 56 5.32 -14.03 9.11
C ARG A 56 6.45 -14.56 10.00
N ARG A 57 7.72 -14.32 9.62
CA ARG A 57 8.91 -14.80 10.35
C ARG A 57 9.54 -13.72 11.24
N LYS A 58 8.83 -12.60 11.47
CA LYS A 58 9.34 -11.52 12.31
C LYS A 58 9.47 -11.99 13.77
N ALA A 59 10.61 -11.72 14.42
CA ALA A 59 10.87 -12.14 15.80
C ALA A 59 9.80 -11.67 16.80
N SER A 60 9.28 -10.45 16.62
CA SER A 60 8.20 -9.88 17.46
C SER A 60 6.85 -10.60 17.33
N ASN A 61 6.71 -11.62 16.47
CA ASN A 61 5.50 -12.43 16.39
C ASN A 61 5.20 -13.17 17.69
N LYS A 62 6.24 -13.49 18.47
CA LYS A 62 6.11 -14.12 19.80
C LYS A 62 5.33 -13.26 20.80
N ALA A 63 5.36 -11.94 20.64
CA ALA A 63 4.67 -10.99 21.51
C ALA A 63 3.20 -10.76 21.09
N ILE A 64 2.74 -11.31 19.98
CA ILE A 64 1.37 -11.15 19.49
C ILE A 64 0.51 -12.27 20.03
N ILE A 65 -0.46 -11.94 20.89
CA ILE A 65 -1.41 -12.88 21.47
C ILE A 65 -2.41 -13.35 20.42
N ARG A 66 -3.00 -12.41 19.68
CA ARG A 66 -3.99 -12.69 18.64
C ARG A 66 -4.02 -11.60 17.57
N ARG A 67 -4.11 -12.00 16.32
CA ARG A 67 -4.35 -11.08 15.19
C ARG A 67 -5.85 -10.89 14.97
N ARG A 68 -6.23 -9.73 14.39
CA ARG A 68 -7.63 -9.52 13.99
C ARG A 68 -8.03 -10.51 12.90
N ARG A 69 -9.29 -10.92 12.92
CA ARG A 69 -9.88 -11.79 11.90
C ARG A 69 -10.11 -11.02 10.61
N SER A 70 -9.68 -11.56 9.49
CA SER A 70 -10.05 -11.09 8.16
C SER A 70 -11.26 -11.87 7.66
N ARG A 71 -12.19 -11.19 6.95
CA ARG A 71 -13.33 -11.88 6.29
C ARG A 71 -12.86 -12.92 5.28
N ARG A 72 -11.80 -12.62 4.52
CA ARG A 72 -11.31 -13.47 3.43
C ARG A 72 -10.36 -14.58 3.91
N TYR A 73 -9.51 -14.31 4.90
CA TYR A 73 -8.41 -15.20 5.26
C TYR A 73 -8.48 -15.73 6.69
N GLY A 74 -9.57 -15.46 7.43
CA GLY A 74 -9.68 -15.82 8.83
C GLY A 74 -8.62 -15.14 9.70
N VAL A 75 -8.16 -15.83 10.75
CA VAL A 75 -7.06 -15.35 11.60
C VAL A 75 -5.73 -15.77 11.00
N GLN A 76 -4.86 -14.82 10.73
CA GLN A 76 -3.52 -15.11 10.21
C GLN A 76 -2.71 -15.88 11.25
N LYS A 77 -2.30 -17.08 10.90
CA LYS A 77 -1.32 -17.84 11.70
C LYS A 77 0.07 -17.25 11.49
N LEU A 78 0.73 -16.88 12.58
CA LEU A 78 2.10 -16.42 12.58
C LEU A 78 3.02 -17.59 12.91
N VAL A 79 4.16 -17.64 12.21
CA VAL A 79 5.17 -18.65 12.53
C VAL A 79 5.87 -18.22 13.81
N THR A 80 5.65 -18.96 14.88
CA THR A 80 6.40 -18.84 16.14
C THR A 80 7.52 -19.88 16.11
N LYS A 81 8.78 -19.41 16.15
CA LYS A 81 9.94 -20.26 16.41
C LYS A 81 10.17 -20.32 17.91
#